data_180ca912e7c19dbd08cecc181930d078
#
_entry.id   180ca912e7c19dbd08cecc181930d078
#
_cell.length_a   1.000
_cell.length_b   1.000
_cell.length_c   1.000
_cell.angle_alpha   90.00
_cell.angle_beta   90.00
_cell.angle_gamma   90.00
#
_symmetry.space_group_name_H-M   'P 1'
#
loop_
_entity.id
_entity.type
_entity.pdbx_description
1 polymer ?
#
loop_
_entity_poly.entity_id
_entity_poly.type
_entity_poly.pdbx_seq_one_letter_code
_entity_poly.pdbx_strand_id
1 'polypeptide(L)'
;MKSLKIKNLKKKFKDISAVNDINLEINEGKIIGIIGRSGAGKSTLLRMINRLVEPSEGSIEFNDINITSLKGRSLRKWRSECAMIFQQFNLVERLDVLTNVLIGSLGRNYSLLNLIGIFSKEEKINALRNLDRFDLSEKALQKAGTLSGGQQQRVAIARALMQKPKILL
;
A
#
# COMPACT_ATOMS: atom_id res chain seq x y z
N MET A 1 -9.94 -20.99 0.98
CA MET A 1 -8.76 -20.32 0.38
C MET A 1 -8.97 -18.82 0.52
N LYS A 2 -7.93 -18.08 0.87
CA LYS A 2 -8.04 -16.62 0.88
C LYS A 2 -8.09 -16.09 -0.54
N SER A 3 -9.06 -15.24 -0.84
CA SER A 3 -9.23 -14.66 -2.18
C SER A 3 -9.69 -13.21 -2.10
N LEU A 4 -9.29 -12.44 -3.11
CA LEU A 4 -9.85 -11.12 -3.41
C LEU A 4 -10.82 -11.28 -4.58
N LYS A 5 -12.08 -10.90 -4.38
CA LYS A 5 -13.13 -10.94 -5.40
C LYS A 5 -13.60 -9.52 -5.69
N ILE A 6 -13.70 -9.19 -6.96
CA ILE A 6 -14.21 -7.92 -7.46
C ILE A 6 -15.40 -8.27 -8.37
N LYS A 7 -16.56 -7.64 -8.10
CA LYS A 7 -17.81 -7.92 -8.82
C LYS A 7 -18.41 -6.63 -9.35
N ASN A 8 -18.61 -6.56 -10.66
CA ASN A 8 -19.26 -5.47 -11.39
C ASN A 8 -18.76 -4.08 -10.98
N LEU A 9 -17.44 -3.96 -10.72
CA LEU A 9 -16.83 -2.77 -10.14
C LEU A 9 -16.77 -1.65 -11.16
N LYS A 10 -17.35 -0.49 -10.80
CA LYS A 10 -17.38 0.70 -11.65
C LYS A 10 -16.91 1.92 -10.89
N LYS A 11 -16.28 2.84 -11.60
CA LYS A 11 -15.94 4.18 -11.11
C LYS A 11 -16.18 5.23 -12.16
N LYS A 12 -17.07 6.15 -11.86
CA LYS A 12 -17.30 7.37 -12.63
C LYS A 12 -16.77 8.59 -11.86
N PHE A 13 -16.08 9.47 -12.55
CA PHE A 13 -15.72 10.80 -12.09
C PHE A 13 -16.45 11.80 -12.97
N LYS A 14 -17.51 12.41 -12.45
CA LYS A 14 -18.45 13.21 -13.25
C LYS A 14 -18.92 12.39 -14.48
N ASP A 15 -18.63 12.82 -15.67
CA ASP A 15 -19.05 12.18 -16.94
C ASP A 15 -18.05 11.14 -17.46
N ILE A 16 -16.88 11.00 -16.80
CA ILE A 16 -15.82 10.09 -17.25
C ILE A 16 -15.93 8.76 -16.52
N SER A 17 -16.15 7.66 -17.26
CA SER A 17 -16.06 6.30 -16.73
C SER A 17 -14.59 5.88 -16.70
N ALA A 18 -13.99 5.91 -15.51
CA ALA A 18 -12.59 5.54 -15.32
C ALA A 18 -12.38 4.03 -15.15
N VAL A 19 -13.37 3.33 -14.59
CA VAL A 19 -13.40 1.87 -14.47
C VAL A 19 -14.82 1.43 -14.80
N ASN A 20 -14.96 0.43 -15.67
CA ASN A 20 -16.26 -0.02 -16.13
C ASN A 20 -16.36 -1.54 -16.07
N ASP A 21 -17.24 -2.01 -15.20
CA ASP A 21 -17.66 -3.41 -15.06
C ASP A 21 -16.53 -4.44 -14.91
N ILE A 22 -15.60 -4.17 -13.99
CA ILE A 22 -14.50 -5.10 -13.72
C ILE A 22 -15.00 -6.25 -12.83
N ASN A 23 -14.76 -7.45 -13.31
CA ASN A 23 -14.97 -8.71 -12.60
C ASN A 23 -13.65 -9.47 -12.53
N LEU A 24 -13.19 -9.82 -11.31
CA LEU A 24 -11.89 -10.45 -11.10
C LEU A 24 -11.90 -11.26 -9.80
N GLU A 25 -11.31 -12.44 -9.84
CA GLU A 25 -11.02 -13.24 -8.65
C GLU A 25 -9.53 -13.58 -8.60
N ILE A 26 -8.90 -13.28 -7.47
CA ILE A 26 -7.48 -13.51 -7.24
C ILE A 26 -7.32 -14.36 -5.97
N ASN A 27 -6.74 -15.53 -6.13
CA ASN A 27 -6.41 -16.42 -5.00
C ASN A 27 -5.07 -16.06 -4.36
N GLU A 28 -4.89 -16.43 -3.11
CA GLU A 28 -3.65 -16.24 -2.34
C GLU A 28 -2.42 -16.77 -3.09
N GLY A 29 -1.29 -16.08 -2.95
CA GLY A 29 -0.01 -16.46 -3.55
C GLY A 29 0.13 -16.14 -5.05
N LYS A 30 -0.81 -15.43 -5.65
CA LYS A 30 -0.73 -15.03 -7.07
C LYS A 30 -0.17 -13.64 -7.24
N ILE A 31 0.60 -13.46 -8.31
CA ILE A 31 1.02 -12.15 -8.84
C ILE A 31 0.18 -11.87 -10.08
N ILE A 32 -0.47 -10.72 -10.11
CA ILE A 32 -1.35 -10.31 -11.20
C ILE A 32 -0.81 -9.02 -11.83
N GLY A 33 -0.56 -9.05 -13.12
CA GLY A 33 -0.21 -7.87 -13.91
C GLY A 33 -1.45 -7.22 -14.53
N ILE A 34 -1.63 -5.90 -14.31
CA ILE A 34 -2.68 -5.11 -14.96
C ILE A 34 -2.04 -4.26 -16.04
N ILE A 35 -2.33 -4.57 -17.31
CA ILE A 35 -1.73 -3.92 -18.48
C ILE A 35 -2.80 -3.09 -19.19
N GLY A 36 -2.40 -1.96 -19.77
CA GLY A 36 -3.27 -1.09 -20.56
C GLY A 36 -2.63 0.28 -20.80
N ARG A 37 -3.20 1.05 -21.72
CA ARG A 37 -2.73 2.40 -22.09
C ARG A 37 -2.77 3.36 -20.90
N SER A 38 -2.05 4.50 -21.01
CA SER A 38 -2.21 5.61 -20.06
C SER A 38 -3.69 6.06 -20.02
N GLY A 39 -4.21 6.36 -18.84
CA GLY A 39 -5.62 6.73 -18.67
C GLY A 39 -6.62 5.56 -18.62
N ALA A 40 -6.21 4.29 -18.85
CA ALA A 40 -7.11 3.14 -18.84
C ALA A 40 -7.68 2.74 -17.46
N GLY A 41 -7.52 3.57 -16.43
CA GLY A 41 -8.10 3.32 -15.10
C GLY A 41 -7.32 2.38 -14.17
N LYS A 42 -6.13 1.88 -14.59
CA LYS A 42 -5.33 0.93 -13.79
C LYS A 42 -5.07 1.40 -12.36
N SER A 43 -4.53 2.61 -12.21
CA SER A 43 -4.26 3.20 -10.89
C SER A 43 -5.54 3.49 -10.09
N THR A 44 -6.66 3.78 -10.78
CA THR A 44 -7.96 3.94 -10.15
C THR A 44 -8.44 2.62 -9.57
N LEU A 45 -8.32 1.52 -10.32
CA LEU A 45 -8.67 0.18 -9.84
C LEU A 45 -7.86 -0.20 -8.59
N LEU A 46 -6.52 -0.03 -8.61
CA LEU A 46 -5.68 -0.30 -7.43
C LEU A 46 -6.10 0.56 -6.22
N ARG A 47 -6.38 1.85 -6.44
CA ARG A 47 -6.86 2.74 -5.38
C ARG A 47 -8.24 2.37 -4.85
N MET A 48 -9.10 1.77 -5.66
CA MET A 48 -10.39 1.25 -5.20
C MET A 48 -10.20 -0.01 -4.34
N ILE A 49 -9.28 -0.90 -4.68
CA ILE A 49 -8.97 -2.09 -3.86
C ILE A 49 -8.51 -1.66 -2.47
N ASN A 50 -7.64 -0.67 -2.36
CA ASN A 50 -7.21 -0.10 -1.07
C ASN A 50 -8.27 0.84 -0.45
N ARG A 51 -9.38 1.13 -1.12
CA ARG A 51 -10.41 2.09 -0.67
C ARG A 51 -9.87 3.51 -0.45
N LEU A 52 -8.84 3.91 -1.21
CA LEU A 52 -8.43 5.32 -1.35
C LEU A 52 -9.37 6.07 -2.31
N VAL A 53 -10.01 5.36 -3.22
CA VAL A 53 -11.07 5.82 -4.11
C VAL A 53 -12.29 4.94 -3.87
N GLU A 54 -13.44 5.58 -3.61
CA GLU A 54 -14.70 4.85 -3.44
C GLU A 54 -15.24 4.40 -4.79
N PRO A 55 -15.66 3.13 -4.95
CA PRO A 55 -16.40 2.68 -6.13
C PRO A 55 -17.70 3.47 -6.30
N SER A 56 -18.16 3.64 -7.53
CA SER A 56 -19.51 4.14 -7.81
C SER A 56 -20.55 3.02 -7.76
N GLU A 57 -20.17 1.81 -8.21
CA GLU A 57 -21.01 0.61 -8.22
C GLU A 57 -20.13 -0.63 -8.04
N GLY A 58 -20.76 -1.76 -7.73
CA GLY A 58 -20.10 -3.04 -7.56
C GLY A 58 -19.54 -3.26 -6.16
N SER A 59 -18.82 -4.36 -5.97
CA SER A 59 -18.26 -4.73 -4.66
C SER A 59 -16.85 -5.29 -4.76
N ILE A 60 -16.12 -5.14 -3.65
CA ILE A 60 -14.82 -5.75 -3.41
C ILE A 60 -14.95 -6.58 -2.15
N GLU A 61 -14.62 -7.85 -2.24
CA GLU A 61 -14.65 -8.80 -1.12
C GLU A 61 -13.25 -9.37 -0.89
N PHE A 62 -12.86 -9.53 0.36
CA PHE A 62 -11.63 -10.22 0.74
C PHE A 62 -11.93 -11.24 1.85
N ASN A 63 -11.73 -12.51 1.57
CA ASN A 63 -12.08 -13.62 2.49
C ASN A 63 -13.52 -13.50 3.00
N ASP A 64 -14.47 -13.33 2.07
CA ASP A 64 -15.91 -13.19 2.33
C ASP A 64 -16.31 -11.93 3.12
N ILE A 65 -15.36 -11.04 3.40
CA ILE A 65 -15.64 -9.72 4.00
C ILE A 65 -15.84 -8.71 2.87
N ASN A 66 -16.99 -8.05 2.84
CA ASN A 66 -17.23 -6.97 1.90
C ASN A 66 -16.43 -5.72 2.28
N ILE A 67 -15.35 -5.48 1.53
CA ILE A 67 -14.45 -4.34 1.75
C ILE A 67 -15.13 -3.01 1.39
N THR A 68 -16.06 -3.03 0.44
CA THR A 68 -16.76 -1.83 -0.03
C THR A 68 -17.64 -1.20 1.06
N SER A 69 -18.15 -1.99 1.99
CA SER A 69 -19.01 -1.51 3.07
C SER A 69 -18.26 -1.06 4.33
N LEU A 70 -16.94 -1.30 4.42
CA LEU A 70 -16.16 -0.98 5.61
C LEU A 70 -16.10 0.53 5.88
N LYS A 71 -16.18 0.92 7.16
CA LYS A 71 -16.07 2.31 7.63
C LYS A 71 -15.22 2.40 8.90
N GLY A 72 -14.80 3.58 9.27
CA GLY A 72 -14.14 3.86 10.54
C GLY A 72 -12.94 2.95 10.83
N ARG A 73 -12.97 2.25 11.97
CA ARG A 73 -11.87 1.37 12.42
C ARG A 73 -11.64 0.17 11.50
N SER A 74 -12.70 -0.45 10.98
CA SER A 74 -12.58 -1.60 10.07
C SER A 74 -11.96 -1.22 8.73
N LEU A 75 -12.28 -0.04 8.18
CA LEU A 75 -11.61 0.47 6.98
C LEU A 75 -10.14 0.79 7.23
N ARG A 76 -9.79 1.38 8.37
CA ARG A 76 -8.38 1.58 8.75
C ARG A 76 -7.61 0.27 8.85
N LYS A 77 -8.24 -0.75 9.48
CA LYS A 77 -7.66 -2.11 9.55
C LYS A 77 -7.42 -2.68 8.15
N TRP A 78 -8.40 -2.60 7.25
CA TRP A 78 -8.23 -3.03 5.87
C TRP A 78 -7.03 -2.34 5.20
N ARG A 79 -6.94 -1.02 5.29
CA ARG A 79 -5.82 -0.26 4.70
C ARG A 79 -4.46 -0.63 5.29
N SER A 80 -4.40 -1.06 6.53
CA SER A 80 -3.16 -1.56 7.14
C SER A 80 -2.79 -2.98 6.68
N GLU A 81 -3.74 -3.74 6.16
CA GLU A 81 -3.55 -5.08 5.59
C GLU A 81 -3.33 -5.06 4.07
N CYS A 82 -3.58 -3.93 3.43
CA CYS A 82 -3.48 -3.74 1.98
C CYS A 82 -2.48 -2.61 1.69
N ALA A 83 -1.19 -2.95 1.56
CA ALA A 83 -0.15 -1.96 1.28
C ALA A 83 -0.17 -1.54 -0.19
N MET A 84 0.21 -0.28 -0.44
CA MET A 84 0.29 0.27 -1.78
C MET A 84 1.63 0.99 -1.98
N ILE A 85 2.31 0.67 -3.10
CA ILE A 85 3.50 1.38 -3.56
C ILE A 85 3.07 2.35 -4.66
N PHE A 86 3.23 3.64 -4.39
CA PHE A 86 2.84 4.69 -5.34
C PHE A 86 3.92 4.91 -6.40
N GLN A 87 3.50 5.35 -7.59
CA GLN A 87 4.41 5.64 -8.69
C GLN A 87 5.46 6.71 -8.34
N GLN A 88 5.10 7.71 -7.53
CA GLN A 88 6.01 8.75 -7.04
C GLN A 88 6.67 8.38 -5.70
N PHE A 89 6.59 7.11 -5.27
CA PHE A 89 7.11 6.56 -4.02
C PHE A 89 6.61 7.22 -2.73
N ASN A 90 6.25 8.49 -2.74
CA ASN A 90 5.75 9.28 -1.61
C ASN A 90 6.63 9.16 -0.35
N LEU A 91 7.94 9.19 -0.54
CA LEU A 91 8.89 9.28 0.58
C LEU A 91 8.91 10.71 1.13
N VAL A 92 9.14 10.83 2.43
CA VAL A 92 9.39 12.12 3.07
C VAL A 92 10.88 12.42 2.88
N GLU A 93 11.22 13.22 1.88
CA GLU A 93 12.58 13.46 1.41
C GLU A 93 13.54 14.00 2.48
N ARG A 94 13.03 14.83 3.40
CA ARG A 94 13.79 15.42 4.50
C ARG A 94 14.13 14.43 5.64
N LEU A 95 13.41 13.32 5.72
CA LEU A 95 13.67 12.26 6.71
C LEU A 95 14.69 11.27 6.17
N ASP A 96 15.35 10.59 7.09
CA ASP A 96 16.25 9.49 6.76
C ASP A 96 15.48 8.26 6.22
N VAL A 97 16.23 7.35 5.61
CA VAL A 97 15.71 6.12 5.00
C VAL A 97 15.04 5.22 6.04
N LEU A 98 15.68 5.05 7.21
CA LEU A 98 15.16 4.19 8.28
C LEU A 98 13.82 4.72 8.79
N THR A 99 13.72 6.03 9.03
CA THR A 99 12.46 6.68 9.46
C THR A 99 11.38 6.54 8.40
N ASN A 100 11.69 6.70 7.11
CA ASN A 100 10.72 6.46 6.03
C ASN A 100 10.18 5.02 6.05
N VAL A 101 11.01 4.02 6.34
CA VAL A 101 10.57 2.63 6.46
C VAL A 101 9.74 2.42 7.73
N LEU A 102 10.18 2.98 8.87
CA LEU A 102 9.48 2.88 10.16
C LEU A 102 8.05 3.45 10.11
N ILE A 103 7.81 4.54 9.38
CA ILE A 103 6.48 5.12 9.16
C ILE A 103 5.50 4.05 8.59
N GLY A 104 5.99 3.06 7.86
CA GLY A 104 5.16 1.94 7.37
C GLY A 104 4.46 1.15 8.49
N SER A 105 5.00 1.14 9.73
CA SER A 105 4.38 0.42 10.86
C SER A 105 3.20 1.17 11.48
N LEU A 106 3.03 2.48 11.24
CA LEU A 106 2.02 3.33 11.89
C LEU A 106 0.60 2.84 11.68
N GLY A 107 0.31 2.21 10.55
CA GLY A 107 -1.02 1.66 10.25
C GLY A 107 -1.41 0.48 11.14
N ARG A 108 -0.46 -0.20 11.78
CA ARG A 108 -0.67 -1.38 12.63
C ARG A 108 -0.51 -1.09 14.11
N ASN A 109 0.50 -0.31 14.47
CA ASN A 109 0.86 0.01 15.84
C ASN A 109 0.49 1.47 16.11
N TYR A 110 -0.75 1.69 16.59
CA TYR A 110 -1.21 3.01 17.03
C TYR A 110 -0.61 3.34 18.40
N SER A 111 0.68 3.67 18.44
CA SER A 111 1.29 4.28 19.62
C SER A 111 1.42 5.78 19.39
N LEU A 112 1.05 6.58 20.40
CA LEU A 112 1.32 8.02 20.39
C LEU A 112 2.81 8.31 20.26
N LEU A 113 3.66 7.44 20.79
CA LEU A 113 5.11 7.53 20.68
C LEU A 113 5.59 7.41 19.24
N ASN A 114 4.99 6.50 18.46
CA ASN A 114 5.34 6.34 17.04
C ASN A 114 4.97 7.57 16.20
N LEU A 115 3.90 8.30 16.56
CA LEU A 115 3.52 9.54 15.89
C LEU A 115 4.54 10.67 16.09
N ILE A 116 5.24 10.68 17.21
CA ILE A 116 6.34 11.64 17.50
C ILE A 116 7.73 11.09 17.12
N GLY A 117 7.77 9.98 16.36
CA GLY A 117 9.01 9.40 15.83
C GLY A 117 9.76 8.49 16.79
N ILE A 118 9.17 8.13 17.94
CA ILE A 118 9.77 7.21 18.91
C ILE A 118 9.27 5.79 18.61
N PHE A 119 10.13 5.00 17.95
CA PHE A 119 9.86 3.61 17.58
C PHE A 119 10.58 2.65 18.53
N SER A 120 9.98 1.49 18.78
CA SER A 120 10.54 0.43 19.61
C SER A 120 11.81 -0.17 18.98
N LYS A 121 12.66 -0.82 19.81
CA LYS A 121 13.86 -1.52 19.33
C LYS A 121 13.49 -2.61 18.30
N GLU A 122 12.40 -3.31 18.52
CA GLU A 122 11.91 -4.35 17.61
C GLU A 122 11.52 -3.77 16.23
N GLU A 123 10.81 -2.63 16.20
CA GLU A 123 10.44 -1.96 14.95
C GLU A 123 11.68 -1.50 14.18
N LYS A 124 12.67 -0.94 14.86
CA LYS A 124 13.94 -0.55 14.25
C LYS A 124 14.69 -1.73 13.64
N ILE A 125 14.77 -2.85 14.36
CA ILE A 125 15.40 -4.09 13.86
C ILE A 125 14.63 -4.61 12.62
N ASN A 126 13.29 -4.63 12.65
CA ASN A 126 12.50 -5.06 11.52
C ASN A 126 12.65 -4.12 10.31
N ALA A 127 12.75 -2.82 10.53
CA ALA A 127 13.00 -1.86 9.46
C ALA A 127 14.38 -2.06 8.83
N LEU A 128 15.43 -2.26 9.64
CA LEU A 128 16.77 -2.56 9.14
C LEU A 128 16.82 -3.88 8.36
N ARG A 129 16.16 -4.93 8.85
CA ARG A 129 16.03 -6.19 8.10
C ARG A 129 15.33 -6.02 6.76
N ASN A 130 14.30 -5.17 6.69
CA ASN A 130 13.64 -4.87 5.42
C ASN A 130 14.55 -4.06 4.48
N LEU A 131 15.37 -3.15 5.00
CA LEU A 131 16.36 -2.43 4.21
C LEU A 131 17.48 -3.34 3.70
N ASP A 132 17.93 -4.27 4.54
CA ASP A 132 18.97 -5.25 4.21
C ASP A 132 18.58 -6.12 3.00
N ARG A 133 17.32 -6.54 2.92
CA ARG A 133 16.76 -7.29 1.78
C ARG A 133 16.90 -6.57 0.43
N PHE A 134 17.17 -5.27 0.44
CA PHE A 134 17.28 -4.42 -0.75
C PHE A 134 18.64 -3.73 -0.84
N ASP A 135 19.65 -4.19 -0.09
CA ASP A 135 21.01 -3.64 -0.04
C ASP A 135 21.05 -2.14 0.31
N LEU A 136 20.23 -1.73 1.29
CA LEU A 136 20.09 -0.33 1.71
C LEU A 136 20.42 -0.09 3.18
N SER A 137 20.93 -1.10 3.92
CA SER A 137 21.25 -0.97 5.35
C SER A 137 22.27 0.14 5.64
N GLU A 138 23.31 0.25 4.83
CA GLU A 138 24.34 1.28 4.97
C GLU A 138 23.81 2.71 4.74
N LYS A 139 22.67 2.84 4.04
CA LYS A 139 22.01 4.11 3.75
C LYS A 139 20.91 4.47 4.74
N ALA A 140 20.74 3.68 5.81
CA ALA A 140 19.65 3.83 6.75
C ALA A 140 19.52 5.26 7.34
N LEU A 141 20.63 5.92 7.61
CA LEU A 141 20.68 7.28 8.17
C LEU A 141 20.79 8.39 7.10
N GLN A 142 20.88 8.03 5.82
CA GLN A 142 20.94 8.98 4.72
C GLN A 142 19.53 9.57 4.46
N LYS A 143 19.44 10.85 4.09
CA LYS A 143 18.16 11.48 3.72
C LYS A 143 17.59 10.83 2.46
N ALA A 144 16.30 10.50 2.48
CA ALA A 144 15.65 9.82 1.36
C ALA A 144 15.68 10.65 0.06
N GLY A 145 15.65 11.98 0.14
CA GLY A 145 15.72 12.86 -1.03
C GLY A 145 17.07 12.82 -1.78
N THR A 146 18.14 12.29 -1.16
CA THR A 146 19.47 12.20 -1.80
C THR A 146 19.69 10.87 -2.52
N LEU A 147 18.72 9.96 -2.45
CA LEU A 147 18.77 8.65 -3.09
C LEU A 147 18.45 8.73 -4.58
N SER A 148 19.03 7.82 -5.38
CA SER A 148 18.58 7.62 -6.76
C SER A 148 17.13 7.10 -6.82
N GLY A 149 16.43 7.30 -7.94
CA GLY A 149 15.05 6.84 -8.12
C GLY A 149 14.87 5.34 -7.84
N GLY A 150 15.80 4.49 -8.29
CA GLY A 150 15.77 3.06 -7.99
C GLY A 150 15.99 2.72 -6.51
N GLN A 151 16.81 3.52 -5.79
CA GLN A 151 16.96 3.38 -4.36
C GLN A 151 15.69 3.83 -3.62
N GLN A 152 15.09 4.96 -4.01
CA GLN A 152 13.82 5.43 -3.46
C GLN A 152 12.69 4.41 -3.65
N GLN A 153 12.64 3.76 -4.82
CA GLN A 153 11.69 2.66 -5.07
C GLN A 153 11.89 1.51 -4.09
N ARG A 154 13.13 1.07 -3.86
CA ARG A 154 13.44 0.01 -2.91
C ARG A 154 13.08 0.39 -1.47
N VAL A 155 13.31 1.64 -1.06
CA VAL A 155 12.85 2.16 0.23
C VAL A 155 11.32 2.13 0.36
N ALA A 156 10.59 2.50 -0.71
CA ALA A 156 9.13 2.44 -0.71
C ALA A 156 8.61 1.00 -0.58
N ILE A 157 9.28 0.03 -1.21
CA ILE A 157 8.97 -1.40 -1.04
C ILE A 157 9.24 -1.83 0.41
N ALA A 158 10.41 -1.51 0.97
CA ALA A 158 10.76 -1.81 2.36
C ALA A 158 9.72 -1.23 3.35
N ARG A 159 9.28 0.02 3.12
CA ARG A 159 8.20 0.67 3.89
C ARG A 159 6.88 -0.10 3.79
N ALA A 160 6.50 -0.53 2.58
CA ALA A 160 5.28 -1.30 2.38
C ALA A 160 5.33 -2.64 3.14
N LEU A 161 6.48 -3.30 3.17
CA LEU A 161 6.68 -4.57 3.90
C LEU A 161 6.61 -4.41 5.44
N MET A 162 6.89 -3.21 5.98
CA MET A 162 6.68 -2.93 7.42
C MET A 162 5.23 -3.11 7.84
N GLN A 163 4.28 -2.92 6.95
CA GLN A 163 2.86 -3.18 7.22
C GLN A 163 2.57 -4.69 7.38
N LYS A 164 3.48 -5.60 6.98
CA LYS A 164 3.22 -7.05 6.85
C LYS A 164 1.90 -7.29 6.11
N PRO A 165 1.75 -6.77 4.89
CA PRO A 165 0.47 -6.72 4.21
C PRO A 165 0.00 -8.11 3.77
N LYS A 166 -1.33 -8.28 3.65
CA LYS A 166 -1.95 -9.43 3.00
C LYS A 166 -2.04 -9.26 1.50
N ILE A 167 -2.14 -8.01 1.05
CA ILE A 167 -2.16 -7.60 -0.37
C ILE A 167 -1.15 -6.47 -0.57
N LEU A 168 -0.35 -6.58 -1.62
CA LEU A 168 0.56 -5.53 -2.08
C LEU A 168 0.12 -5.06 -3.48
N LEU A 169 -0.07 -3.75 -3.62
CA LEU A 169 -0.52 -3.07 -4.84
C LEU A 169 0.57 -2.14 -5.38
#